data_5422eb2b31b3c8f2f764b39fb2a75836
#
_entry.id   5422eb2b31b3c8f2f764b39fb2a75836
#
_cell.length_a   1.000
_cell.length_b   1.000
_cell.length_c   1.000
_cell.angle_alpha   90.00
_cell.angle_beta   90.00
_cell.angle_gamma   90.00
#
_symmetry.space_group_name_H-M   'P 1'
#
loop_
_entity.id
_entity.type
_entity.pdbx_description
1 polymer ?
#
loop_
_entity_poly.entity_id
_entity_poly.type
_entity_poly.pdbx_seq_one_letter_code
_entity_poly.pdbx_strand_id
1 'polypeptide(L)'
;MAANNGAIRLVAGNSNPALADAIGEHLGTPLTKAVVRRFADMEIFVEIQENVRGADVFVIQSTSFPANDHLMELLIIIDALRRASGRRITAVIPYFGYARQDRKPGPRTPISAKLVANLITNAGADRVMTLDLHAGQIQGFFDIPTDNLYASPMMVRDIKERFDLSKVMVVSPDVGGVARARGLGKRINAPLAIVDKRRERAGESEVMNVIGEVEGHICLLVDDIIDSGGTVVNAADALLEQGATEVYAYITHGVLSGGAVARITASRLKELVITDSIQPTEAIRAAHNIRVMSVANLIGEAIGRTAAEESVSSLFD
;
A
#
# COMPACT_ATOMS: atom_id res chain seq x y z
N MET A 1 -12.09 33.39 19.81
CA MET A 1 -13.02 32.38 19.27
C MET A 1 -12.22 31.08 19.22
N ALA A 2 -12.56 30.08 20.05
CA ALA A 2 -11.91 28.76 19.98
C ALA A 2 -12.20 28.19 18.58
N ALA A 3 -11.16 27.83 17.84
CA ALA A 3 -11.32 27.08 16.59
C ALA A 3 -12.12 25.83 16.95
N ASN A 4 -13.31 25.72 16.38
CA ASN A 4 -14.15 24.55 16.51
C ASN A 4 -13.48 23.46 15.69
N ASN A 5 -12.52 22.75 16.28
CA ASN A 5 -11.93 21.57 15.67
C ASN A 5 -13.05 20.58 15.46
N GLY A 6 -13.55 20.46 14.22
CA GLY A 6 -14.65 19.59 13.90
C GLY A 6 -14.35 18.19 14.41
N ALA A 7 -15.35 17.56 15.02
CA ALA A 7 -15.20 16.21 15.51
C ALA A 7 -14.71 15.30 14.39
N ILE A 8 -13.69 14.50 14.64
CA ILE A 8 -13.22 13.46 13.71
C ILE A 8 -14.30 12.39 13.63
N ARG A 9 -14.63 11.96 12.43
CA ARG A 9 -15.48 10.82 12.14
C ARG A 9 -14.75 9.86 11.23
N LEU A 10 -14.75 8.60 11.59
CA LEU A 10 -14.15 7.51 10.79
C LEU A 10 -15.26 6.70 10.16
N VAL A 11 -15.22 6.51 8.86
CA VAL A 11 -16.14 5.64 8.12
C VAL A 11 -15.35 4.59 7.38
N ALA A 12 -15.72 3.33 7.50
CA ALA A 12 -15.07 2.23 6.80
C ALA A 12 -15.97 1.69 5.67
N GLY A 13 -15.36 1.37 4.54
CA GLY A 13 -15.96 0.44 3.58
C GLY A 13 -15.59 -1.02 3.92
N ASN A 14 -15.92 -1.94 3.02
CA ASN A 14 -15.79 -3.38 3.26
C ASN A 14 -14.39 -3.96 2.94
N SER A 15 -13.46 -3.16 2.38
CA SER A 15 -12.18 -3.70 1.89
C SER A 15 -11.25 -4.20 2.97
N ASN A 16 -11.26 -3.58 4.16
CA ASN A 16 -10.38 -3.96 5.26
C ASN A 16 -10.92 -3.47 6.63
N PRO A 17 -11.97 -4.11 7.16
CA PRO A 17 -12.55 -3.73 8.44
C PRO A 17 -11.55 -3.80 9.60
N ALA A 18 -10.70 -4.82 9.64
CA ALA A 18 -9.72 -5.00 10.72
C ALA A 18 -8.73 -3.83 10.81
N LEU A 19 -8.25 -3.32 9.68
CA LEU A 19 -7.38 -2.14 9.66
C LEU A 19 -8.15 -0.89 10.10
N ALA A 20 -9.40 -0.73 9.66
CA ALA A 20 -10.21 0.42 10.05
C ALA A 20 -10.49 0.44 11.56
N ASP A 21 -10.81 -0.70 12.16
CA ASP A 21 -10.99 -0.85 13.61
C ASP A 21 -9.69 -0.50 14.36
N ALA A 22 -8.55 -1.04 13.92
CA ALA A 22 -7.26 -0.75 14.54
C ALA A 22 -6.85 0.73 14.44
N ILE A 23 -7.19 1.41 13.33
CA ILE A 23 -7.02 2.87 13.20
C ILE A 23 -7.92 3.60 14.21
N GLY A 24 -9.17 3.18 14.36
CA GLY A 24 -10.12 3.72 15.33
C GLY A 24 -9.63 3.57 16.77
N GLU A 25 -9.09 2.41 17.13
CA GLU A 25 -8.48 2.14 18.43
C GLU A 25 -7.28 3.05 18.69
N HIS A 26 -6.38 3.21 17.71
CA HIS A 26 -5.22 4.10 17.84
C HIS A 26 -5.62 5.55 18.09
N LEU A 27 -6.68 6.04 17.44
CA LEU A 27 -7.19 7.40 17.59
C LEU A 27 -8.11 7.58 18.80
N GLY A 28 -8.49 6.51 19.49
CA GLY A 28 -9.54 6.55 20.51
C GLY A 28 -10.89 7.01 19.96
N THR A 29 -11.14 6.81 18.65
CA THR A 29 -12.34 7.28 17.95
C THR A 29 -13.02 6.07 17.28
N PRO A 30 -14.22 5.68 17.71
CA PRO A 30 -14.92 4.55 17.12
C PRO A 30 -15.33 4.83 15.67
N LEU A 31 -15.49 3.77 14.89
CA LEU A 31 -16.06 3.88 13.55
C LEU A 31 -17.52 4.38 13.63
N THR A 32 -17.84 5.32 12.75
CA THR A 32 -19.20 5.81 12.54
C THR A 32 -20.07 4.68 11.99
N LYS A 33 -21.23 4.47 12.58
CA LYS A 33 -22.16 3.43 12.10
C LYS A 33 -22.62 3.75 10.68
N ALA A 34 -22.35 2.84 9.78
CA ALA A 34 -22.76 2.89 8.40
C ALA A 34 -23.15 1.49 7.91
N VAL A 35 -24.11 1.41 7.02
CA VAL A 35 -24.44 0.18 6.30
C VAL A 35 -23.86 0.29 4.90
N VAL A 36 -22.97 -0.62 4.54
CA VAL A 36 -22.43 -0.77 3.20
C VAL A 36 -22.74 -2.21 2.75
N ARG A 37 -23.69 -2.36 1.87
CA ARG A 37 -24.17 -3.69 1.43
C ARG A 37 -24.49 -3.69 -0.06
N ARG A 38 -24.82 -4.85 -0.59
CA ARG A 38 -25.24 -5.02 -1.98
C ARG A 38 -26.70 -5.42 -2.05
N PHE A 39 -27.36 -4.94 -3.10
CA PHE A 39 -28.62 -5.49 -3.53
C PHE A 39 -28.44 -6.85 -4.23
N ALA A 40 -29.53 -7.52 -4.57
CA ALA A 40 -29.50 -8.82 -5.24
C ALA A 40 -28.84 -8.78 -6.64
N ASP A 41 -28.92 -7.64 -7.31
CA ASP A 41 -28.29 -7.34 -8.59
C ASP A 41 -26.86 -6.84 -8.49
N MET A 42 -26.28 -6.87 -7.25
CA MET A 42 -24.92 -6.46 -6.90
C MET A 42 -24.67 -4.95 -6.89
N GLU A 43 -25.68 -4.10 -7.08
CA GLU A 43 -25.54 -2.67 -6.84
C GLU A 43 -25.22 -2.38 -5.37
N ILE A 44 -24.38 -1.39 -5.14
CA ILE A 44 -23.94 -1.01 -3.79
C ILE A 44 -24.89 -0.03 -3.17
N PHE A 45 -25.29 -0.32 -1.95
CA PHE A 45 -26.12 0.54 -1.09
C PHE A 45 -25.29 1.02 0.09
N VAL A 46 -25.36 2.32 0.36
CA VAL A 46 -24.70 2.96 1.53
C VAL A 46 -25.73 3.78 2.31
N GLU A 47 -25.71 3.63 3.62
CA GLU A 47 -26.48 4.44 4.57
C GLU A 47 -25.59 4.85 5.75
N ILE A 48 -25.41 6.14 5.95
CA ILE A 48 -24.70 6.69 7.13
C ILE A 48 -25.74 6.84 8.26
N GLN A 49 -25.57 6.09 9.34
CA GLN A 49 -26.56 6.00 10.42
C GLN A 49 -26.32 6.97 11.59
N GLU A 50 -25.25 7.75 11.53
CA GLU A 50 -24.92 8.76 12.54
C GLU A 50 -24.80 10.15 11.93
N ASN A 51 -24.94 11.17 12.76
CA ASN A 51 -24.80 12.55 12.31
C ASN A 51 -23.31 12.88 12.04
N VAL A 52 -23.01 13.23 10.80
CA VAL A 52 -21.66 13.65 10.33
C VAL A 52 -21.60 15.12 9.91
N ARG A 53 -22.71 15.87 10.09
CA ARG A 53 -22.79 17.27 9.69
C ARG A 53 -21.70 18.11 10.36
N GLY A 54 -20.93 18.82 9.56
CA GLY A 54 -19.86 19.70 10.03
C GLY A 54 -18.64 19.00 10.59
N ALA A 55 -18.57 17.65 10.55
CA ALA A 55 -17.43 16.87 10.98
C ALA A 55 -16.35 16.78 9.88
N ASP A 56 -15.11 16.53 10.29
CA ASP A 56 -14.03 16.06 9.43
C ASP A 56 -14.15 14.53 9.33
N VAL A 57 -14.45 14.05 8.15
CA VAL A 57 -14.75 12.64 7.91
C VAL A 57 -13.61 11.98 7.14
N PHE A 58 -13.08 10.89 7.67
CA PHE A 58 -12.05 10.07 7.04
C PHE A 58 -12.67 8.75 6.60
N VAL A 59 -12.68 8.50 5.28
CA VAL A 59 -13.23 7.28 4.69
C VAL A 59 -12.09 6.30 4.45
N ILE A 60 -12.05 5.22 5.22
CA ILE A 60 -10.99 4.21 5.16
C ILE A 60 -11.43 3.09 4.21
N GLN A 61 -10.82 3.02 3.03
CA GLN A 61 -11.16 2.04 2.01
C GLN A 61 -9.99 1.80 1.04
N SER A 62 -9.36 0.64 1.10
CA SER A 62 -8.43 0.20 0.06
C SER A 62 -9.19 -0.18 -1.21
N THR A 63 -8.67 0.21 -2.39
CA THR A 63 -9.27 -0.19 -3.67
C THR A 63 -8.61 -1.47 -4.20
N SER A 64 -8.43 -2.45 -3.30
CA SER A 64 -7.92 -3.80 -3.56
C SER A 64 -8.99 -4.71 -4.16
N PHE A 65 -8.64 -5.96 -4.44
CA PHE A 65 -9.59 -6.95 -4.96
C PHE A 65 -10.79 -7.18 -4.01
N PRO A 66 -12.02 -7.19 -4.55
CA PRO A 66 -12.43 -6.88 -5.92
C PRO A 66 -12.41 -5.37 -6.19
N ALA A 67 -11.43 -4.92 -6.99
CA ALA A 67 -11.05 -3.51 -7.10
C ALA A 67 -12.18 -2.59 -7.58
N ASN A 68 -12.99 -3.02 -8.54
CA ASN A 68 -14.10 -2.23 -9.06
C ASN A 68 -15.18 -2.02 -8.00
N ASP A 69 -15.46 -3.04 -7.22
CA ASP A 69 -16.47 -3.00 -6.16
C ASP A 69 -16.03 -2.06 -5.03
N HIS A 70 -14.78 -2.22 -4.56
CA HIS A 70 -14.25 -1.37 -3.49
C HIS A 70 -14.07 0.08 -3.93
N LEU A 71 -13.72 0.31 -5.22
CA LEU A 71 -13.71 1.67 -5.76
C LEU A 71 -15.12 2.26 -5.77
N MET A 72 -16.12 1.52 -6.24
CA MET A 72 -17.50 2.01 -6.28
C MET A 72 -18.04 2.24 -4.87
N GLU A 73 -17.76 1.36 -3.89
CA GLU A 73 -18.09 1.60 -2.48
C GLU A 73 -17.52 2.93 -2.00
N LEU A 74 -16.23 3.18 -2.25
CA LEU A 74 -15.56 4.43 -1.87
C LEU A 74 -16.28 5.65 -2.45
N LEU A 75 -16.61 5.63 -3.75
CA LEU A 75 -17.29 6.75 -4.42
C LEU A 75 -18.68 7.01 -3.84
N ILE A 76 -19.45 5.97 -3.60
CA ILE A 76 -20.82 6.09 -3.05
C ILE A 76 -20.77 6.54 -1.58
N ILE A 77 -19.81 6.06 -0.77
CA ILE A 77 -19.61 6.53 0.61
C ILE A 77 -19.30 8.03 0.62
N ILE A 78 -18.39 8.50 -0.25
CA ILE A 78 -18.03 9.92 -0.36
C ILE A 78 -19.26 10.76 -0.74
N ASP A 79 -20.04 10.34 -1.74
CA ASP A 79 -21.28 11.06 -2.14
C ASP A 79 -22.29 11.10 -1.01
N ALA A 80 -22.51 10.00 -0.28
CA ALA A 80 -23.41 9.95 0.88
C ALA A 80 -22.98 10.94 1.97
N LEU A 81 -21.68 11.00 2.30
CA LEU A 81 -21.13 11.92 3.30
C LEU A 81 -21.24 13.38 2.88
N ARG A 82 -21.00 13.68 1.60
CA ARG A 82 -21.20 15.01 1.03
C ARG A 82 -22.66 15.46 1.16
N ARG A 83 -23.62 14.59 0.82
CA ARG A 83 -25.06 14.86 0.99
C ARG A 83 -25.46 14.98 2.44
N ALA A 84 -24.78 14.28 3.36
CA ALA A 84 -24.98 14.40 4.80
C ALA A 84 -24.29 15.65 5.42
N SER A 85 -23.72 16.53 4.59
CA SER A 85 -23.05 17.79 4.99
C SER A 85 -21.82 17.58 5.88
N GLY A 86 -21.02 16.54 5.63
CA GLY A 86 -19.66 16.46 6.14
C GLY A 86 -18.87 17.73 5.75
N ARG A 87 -18.07 18.28 6.67
CA ARG A 87 -17.36 19.54 6.43
C ARG A 87 -16.20 19.34 5.46
N ARG A 88 -15.42 18.29 5.69
CA ARG A 88 -14.22 17.93 4.92
C ARG A 88 -14.20 16.39 4.83
N ILE A 89 -14.07 15.88 3.65
CA ILE A 89 -14.06 14.43 3.40
C ILE A 89 -12.69 14.02 2.88
N THR A 90 -11.95 13.25 3.69
CA THR A 90 -10.64 12.70 3.32
C THR A 90 -10.80 11.22 2.93
N ALA A 91 -10.47 10.88 1.70
CA ALA A 91 -10.38 9.50 1.26
C ALA A 91 -9.05 8.90 1.71
N VAL A 92 -9.08 8.00 2.71
CA VAL A 92 -7.94 7.25 3.20
C VAL A 92 -7.88 5.92 2.47
N ILE A 93 -6.92 5.79 1.56
CA ILE A 93 -6.82 4.67 0.62
C ILE A 93 -5.48 3.96 0.87
N PRO A 94 -5.39 3.02 1.84
CA PRO A 94 -4.14 2.33 2.18
C PRO A 94 -3.50 1.61 1.00
N TYR A 95 -4.32 1.04 0.09
CA TYR A 95 -3.89 0.55 -1.20
C TYR A 95 -4.68 1.21 -2.31
N PHE A 96 -3.97 1.97 -3.17
CA PHE A 96 -4.56 2.63 -4.34
C PHE A 96 -4.50 1.70 -5.55
N GLY A 97 -5.61 1.07 -5.86
CA GLY A 97 -5.77 0.21 -7.05
C GLY A 97 -5.61 1.01 -8.34
N TYR A 98 -5.33 0.32 -9.45
CA TYR A 98 -5.01 0.92 -10.75
C TYR A 98 -3.71 1.75 -10.79
N ALA A 99 -2.97 1.90 -9.70
CA ALA A 99 -1.73 2.67 -9.63
C ALA A 99 -0.68 2.24 -10.66
N ARG A 100 -0.64 0.95 -11.04
CA ARG A 100 0.28 0.43 -12.05
C ARG A 100 -0.01 0.90 -13.48
N GLN A 101 -1.16 1.56 -13.69
CA GLN A 101 -1.57 2.13 -14.98
C GLN A 101 -1.45 3.66 -14.95
N ASP A 102 -0.27 4.14 -14.57
CA ASP A 102 0.07 5.56 -14.38
C ASP A 102 0.56 6.26 -15.66
N ARG A 103 0.81 5.49 -16.71
CA ARG A 103 1.30 5.96 -18.02
C ARG A 103 0.77 5.09 -19.14
N LYS A 104 0.91 5.55 -20.36
CA LYS A 104 0.57 4.77 -21.56
C LYS A 104 1.73 3.82 -21.90
N PRO A 105 1.58 2.49 -21.72
CA PRO A 105 2.61 1.52 -22.11
C PRO A 105 2.68 1.30 -23.64
N GLY A 106 1.67 1.76 -24.38
CA GLY A 106 1.56 1.61 -25.82
C GLY A 106 0.51 2.54 -26.44
N PRO A 107 0.35 2.54 -27.76
CA PRO A 107 -0.66 3.35 -28.43
C PRO A 107 -2.08 2.92 -28.03
N ARG A 108 -2.97 3.91 -27.88
CA ARG A 108 -4.41 3.74 -27.58
C ARG A 108 -4.70 3.04 -26.23
N THR A 109 -3.76 3.09 -25.27
CA THR A 109 -3.96 2.62 -23.91
C THR A 109 -4.39 3.76 -23.00
N PRO A 110 -5.19 3.48 -21.94
CA PRO A 110 -5.62 4.49 -20.97
C PRO A 110 -4.50 4.85 -19.98
N ILE A 111 -4.76 5.87 -19.17
CA ILE A 111 -4.07 6.16 -17.91
C ILE A 111 -5.11 5.97 -16.79
N SER A 112 -5.33 4.72 -16.39
CA SER A 112 -6.43 4.38 -15.47
C SER A 112 -6.25 5.00 -14.10
N ALA A 113 -5.01 5.20 -13.63
CA ALA A 113 -4.74 5.89 -12.37
C ALA A 113 -5.28 7.33 -12.37
N LYS A 114 -5.15 8.06 -13.50
CA LYS A 114 -5.73 9.41 -13.64
C LYS A 114 -7.26 9.39 -13.67
N LEU A 115 -7.85 8.40 -14.35
CA LEU A 115 -9.31 8.24 -14.36
C LEU A 115 -9.85 8.03 -12.95
N VAL A 116 -9.23 7.12 -12.18
CA VAL A 116 -9.63 6.82 -10.80
C VAL A 116 -9.47 8.06 -9.90
N ALA A 117 -8.36 8.80 -10.04
CA ALA A 117 -8.15 10.05 -9.31
C ALA A 117 -9.27 11.07 -9.58
N ASN A 118 -9.65 11.24 -10.85
CA ASN A 118 -10.75 12.12 -11.23
C ASN A 118 -12.10 11.66 -10.65
N LEU A 119 -12.38 10.35 -10.66
CA LEU A 119 -13.63 9.82 -10.09
C LEU A 119 -13.73 10.11 -8.58
N ILE A 120 -12.65 9.91 -7.82
CA ILE A 120 -12.60 10.19 -6.38
C ILE A 120 -12.81 11.69 -6.10
N THR A 121 -12.13 12.56 -6.85
CA THR A 121 -12.29 14.02 -6.73
C THR A 121 -13.72 14.45 -7.07
N ASN A 122 -14.29 13.94 -8.17
CA ASN A 122 -15.65 14.29 -8.60
C ASN A 122 -16.72 13.75 -7.65
N ALA A 123 -16.50 12.62 -6.98
CA ALA A 123 -17.41 12.13 -5.95
C ALA A 123 -17.53 13.09 -4.75
N GLY A 124 -16.51 13.92 -4.54
CA GLY A 124 -16.53 14.98 -3.51
C GLY A 124 -15.53 14.80 -2.39
N ALA A 125 -14.44 14.07 -2.62
CA ALA A 125 -13.31 14.06 -1.69
C ALA A 125 -12.61 15.43 -1.72
N ASP A 126 -12.27 15.96 -0.54
CA ASP A 126 -11.51 17.22 -0.39
C ASP A 126 -10.01 16.96 -0.25
N ARG A 127 -9.62 15.74 0.10
CA ARG A 127 -8.24 15.29 0.27
C ARG A 127 -8.14 13.78 0.05
N VAL A 128 -6.97 13.34 -0.38
CA VAL A 128 -6.61 11.92 -0.44
C VAL A 128 -5.42 11.66 0.47
N MET A 129 -5.48 10.56 1.23
CA MET A 129 -4.36 10.01 1.98
C MET A 129 -4.13 8.58 1.49
N THR A 130 -2.92 8.24 1.12
CA THR A 130 -2.57 6.92 0.62
C THR A 130 -1.20 6.48 1.13
N LEU A 131 -0.83 5.23 0.87
CA LEU A 131 0.44 4.65 1.31
C LEU A 131 1.21 4.11 0.11
N ASP A 132 2.52 4.43 0.02
CA ASP A 132 3.47 3.91 -0.98
C ASP A 132 2.86 3.78 -2.39
N LEU A 133 2.46 4.90 -2.98
CA LEU A 133 2.02 4.93 -4.38
C LEU A 133 3.06 4.28 -5.30
N HIS A 134 2.59 3.46 -6.24
CA HIS A 134 3.45 2.80 -7.23
C HIS A 134 4.39 3.77 -7.95
N ALA A 135 3.90 4.96 -8.22
CA ALA A 135 4.69 6.04 -8.81
C ALA A 135 4.33 7.37 -8.15
N GLY A 136 5.33 8.13 -7.69
CA GLY A 136 5.14 9.37 -6.95
C GLY A 136 4.37 10.44 -7.73
N GLN A 137 4.48 10.45 -9.07
CA GLN A 137 3.74 11.37 -9.94
C GLN A 137 2.22 11.19 -9.89
N ILE A 138 1.70 10.06 -9.39
CA ILE A 138 0.25 9.85 -9.22
C ILE A 138 -0.36 10.91 -8.30
N GLN A 139 0.39 11.44 -7.33
CA GLN A 139 -0.06 12.57 -6.51
C GLN A 139 -0.49 13.76 -7.36
N GLY A 140 0.19 14.02 -8.47
CA GLY A 140 -0.17 15.08 -9.43
C GLY A 140 -1.37 14.75 -10.32
N PHE A 141 -1.96 13.57 -10.21
CA PHE A 141 -3.20 13.22 -10.91
C PHE A 141 -4.44 13.73 -10.18
N PHE A 142 -4.30 14.04 -8.90
CA PHE A 142 -5.37 14.65 -8.11
C PHE A 142 -5.27 16.18 -8.18
N ASP A 143 -6.40 16.83 -8.36
CA ASP A 143 -6.52 18.30 -8.28
C ASP A 143 -6.86 18.77 -6.86
N ILE A 144 -6.80 17.87 -5.88
CA ILE A 144 -6.98 18.07 -4.46
C ILE A 144 -5.72 17.66 -3.69
N PRO A 145 -5.51 18.16 -2.46
CA PRO A 145 -4.38 17.77 -1.63
C PRO A 145 -4.27 16.25 -1.49
N THR A 146 -3.05 15.73 -1.68
CA THR A 146 -2.78 14.29 -1.62
C THR A 146 -1.56 14.03 -0.76
N ASP A 147 -1.75 13.29 0.33
CA ASP A 147 -0.70 12.85 1.23
C ASP A 147 -0.34 11.38 0.90
N ASN A 148 0.87 11.17 0.39
CA ASN A 148 1.40 9.82 0.18
C ASN A 148 2.28 9.45 1.38
N LEU A 149 1.79 8.56 2.23
CA LEU A 149 2.52 8.02 3.37
C LEU A 149 3.55 6.97 2.90
N TYR A 150 4.52 6.64 3.75
CA TYR A 150 5.55 5.65 3.44
C TYR A 150 5.68 4.63 4.56
N ALA A 151 5.64 3.34 4.23
CA ALA A 151 5.87 2.25 5.17
C ALA A 151 7.37 2.07 5.51
N SER A 152 8.27 2.69 4.74
CA SER A 152 9.71 2.49 4.90
C SER A 152 10.25 2.79 6.32
N PRO A 153 9.79 3.80 7.10
CA PRO A 153 10.26 4.00 8.47
C PRO A 153 9.98 2.80 9.39
N MET A 154 8.79 2.20 9.27
CA MET A 154 8.46 1.01 10.08
C MET A 154 9.24 -0.22 9.63
N MET A 155 9.45 -0.41 8.33
CA MET A 155 10.30 -1.48 7.78
C MET A 155 11.75 -1.32 8.23
N VAL A 156 12.30 -0.11 8.20
CA VAL A 156 13.66 0.20 8.69
C VAL A 156 13.82 -0.15 10.17
N ARG A 157 12.82 0.13 11.00
CA ARG A 157 12.84 -0.23 12.43
C ARG A 157 12.89 -1.74 12.59
N ASP A 158 11.99 -2.46 11.94
CA ASP A 158 11.93 -3.93 11.95
C ASP A 158 13.26 -4.56 11.48
N ILE A 159 13.85 -4.04 10.40
CA ILE A 159 15.13 -4.51 9.88
C ILE A 159 16.26 -4.30 10.89
N LYS A 160 16.33 -3.12 11.51
CA LYS A 160 17.37 -2.80 12.51
C LYS A 160 17.27 -3.67 13.76
N GLU A 161 16.07 -4.10 14.13
CA GLU A 161 15.84 -4.96 15.29
C GLU A 161 16.16 -6.44 15.00
N ARG A 162 16.07 -6.87 13.74
CA ARG A 162 16.16 -8.28 13.36
C ARG A 162 17.48 -8.72 12.76
N PHE A 163 18.23 -7.80 12.14
CA PHE A 163 19.40 -8.16 11.34
C PHE A 163 20.68 -7.48 11.83
N ASP A 164 21.80 -8.20 11.68
CA ASP A 164 23.12 -7.60 11.72
C ASP A 164 23.34 -6.82 10.42
N LEU A 165 23.24 -5.49 10.50
CA LEU A 165 23.27 -4.60 9.34
C LEU A 165 24.59 -4.68 8.56
N SER A 166 25.67 -5.13 9.19
CA SER A 166 26.97 -5.30 8.49
C SER A 166 26.93 -6.42 7.43
N LYS A 167 25.94 -7.32 7.50
CA LYS A 167 25.72 -8.43 6.57
C LYS A 167 24.57 -8.22 5.62
N VAL A 168 23.88 -7.07 5.71
CA VAL A 168 22.70 -6.80 4.91
C VAL A 168 23.05 -6.13 3.59
N MET A 169 22.45 -6.63 2.51
CA MET A 169 22.39 -6.01 1.19
C MET A 169 20.95 -5.72 0.83
N VAL A 170 20.63 -4.46 0.50
CA VAL A 170 19.31 -4.11 -0.03
C VAL A 170 19.29 -4.38 -1.52
N VAL A 171 18.21 -5.00 -2.01
CA VAL A 171 18.11 -5.42 -3.41
C VAL A 171 16.84 -4.87 -4.04
N SER A 172 16.97 -4.23 -5.20
CA SER A 172 15.83 -3.92 -6.05
C SER A 172 15.51 -5.12 -6.95
N PRO A 173 14.27 -5.63 -6.97
CA PRO A 173 13.90 -6.77 -7.81
C PRO A 173 13.81 -6.43 -9.30
N ASP A 174 13.87 -5.14 -9.66
CA ASP A 174 13.92 -4.64 -11.02
C ASP A 174 14.54 -3.23 -11.08
N VAL A 175 14.70 -2.71 -12.29
CA VAL A 175 15.27 -1.37 -12.51
C VAL A 175 14.32 -0.25 -12.02
N GLY A 176 13.00 -0.47 -12.03
CA GLY A 176 12.00 0.50 -11.62
C GLY A 176 12.02 0.80 -10.12
N GLY A 177 12.29 -0.21 -9.30
CA GLY A 177 12.34 -0.12 -7.84
C GLY A 177 13.63 0.46 -7.24
N VAL A 178 14.65 0.75 -8.05
CA VAL A 178 15.99 1.16 -7.58
C VAL A 178 15.97 2.37 -6.65
N ALA A 179 15.14 3.37 -6.94
CA ALA A 179 15.05 4.57 -6.10
C ALA A 179 14.52 4.25 -4.70
N ARG A 180 13.52 3.37 -4.60
CA ARG A 180 12.95 2.87 -3.33
C ARG A 180 13.98 2.08 -2.53
N ALA A 181 14.61 1.08 -3.16
CA ALA A 181 15.64 0.26 -2.53
C ALA A 181 16.83 1.11 -2.03
N ARG A 182 17.28 2.08 -2.82
CA ARG A 182 18.32 3.02 -2.43
C ARG A 182 17.92 3.88 -1.23
N GLY A 183 16.65 4.34 -1.19
CA GLY A 183 16.13 5.11 -0.06
C GLY A 183 16.18 4.32 1.25
N LEU A 184 15.76 3.06 1.23
CA LEU A 184 15.84 2.16 2.38
C LEU A 184 17.29 1.86 2.75
N GLY A 185 18.14 1.50 1.77
CA GLY A 185 19.56 1.22 1.99
C GLY A 185 20.30 2.37 2.68
N LYS A 186 20.04 3.62 2.29
CA LYS A 186 20.60 4.81 2.96
C LYS A 186 20.19 4.91 4.44
N ARG A 187 18.95 4.57 4.80
CA ARG A 187 18.44 4.65 6.17
C ARG A 187 19.03 3.59 7.11
N ILE A 188 19.50 2.48 6.56
CA ILE A 188 20.14 1.40 7.32
C ILE A 188 21.65 1.29 7.04
N ASN A 189 22.21 2.20 6.24
CA ASN A 189 23.60 2.21 5.80
C ASN A 189 24.07 0.87 5.18
N ALA A 190 23.19 0.26 4.35
CA ALA A 190 23.46 -0.98 3.65
C ALA A 190 23.74 -0.72 2.15
N PRO A 191 24.62 -1.53 1.52
CA PRO A 191 24.86 -1.47 0.08
C PRO A 191 23.64 -1.89 -0.72
N LEU A 192 23.65 -1.59 -2.03
CA LEU A 192 22.55 -1.82 -2.97
C LEU A 192 22.99 -2.77 -4.07
N ALA A 193 22.17 -3.79 -4.35
CA ALA A 193 22.22 -4.59 -5.56
C ALA A 193 20.92 -4.44 -6.36
N ILE A 194 20.94 -4.85 -7.62
CA ILE A 194 19.81 -4.78 -8.53
C ILE A 194 19.68 -6.12 -9.26
N VAL A 195 18.47 -6.65 -9.35
CA VAL A 195 18.16 -7.77 -10.23
C VAL A 195 17.63 -7.18 -11.54
N ASP A 196 18.40 -7.29 -12.62
CA ASP A 196 18.00 -6.84 -13.96
C ASP A 196 17.43 -8.03 -14.73
N LYS A 197 16.17 -7.89 -15.11
CA LYS A 197 15.42 -8.88 -15.86
C LYS A 197 15.59 -8.65 -17.35
N ARG A 198 16.34 -9.50 -18.02
CA ARG A 198 16.51 -9.44 -19.48
C ARG A 198 15.82 -10.60 -20.16
N ARG A 199 15.11 -10.28 -21.23
CA ARG A 199 14.65 -11.23 -22.24
C ARG A 199 15.55 -11.06 -23.45
N GLU A 200 16.40 -12.02 -23.73
CA GLU A 200 17.27 -11.94 -24.92
C GLU A 200 16.46 -12.11 -26.21
N ARG A 201 15.38 -12.92 -26.19
CA ARG A 201 14.47 -13.08 -27.32
C ARG A 201 13.04 -13.38 -26.85
N ALA A 202 12.06 -13.05 -27.69
CA ALA A 202 10.67 -13.44 -27.45
C ALA A 202 10.54 -14.98 -27.48
N GLY A 203 10.14 -15.58 -26.33
CA GLY A 203 9.96 -17.03 -26.19
C GLY A 203 11.06 -17.76 -25.43
N GLU A 204 12.15 -17.08 -25.05
CA GLU A 204 13.20 -17.64 -24.19
C GLU A 204 12.88 -17.40 -22.69
N SER A 205 13.44 -18.26 -21.83
CA SER A 205 13.36 -18.12 -20.38
C SER A 205 13.99 -16.80 -19.94
N GLU A 206 13.38 -16.14 -18.96
CA GLU A 206 13.88 -14.89 -18.39
C GLU A 206 15.22 -15.17 -17.67
N VAL A 207 16.27 -14.47 -18.10
CA VAL A 207 17.56 -14.48 -17.40
C VAL A 207 17.57 -13.35 -16.39
N MET A 208 17.83 -13.70 -15.13
CA MET A 208 18.03 -12.73 -14.04
C MET A 208 19.50 -12.41 -13.93
N ASN A 209 19.87 -11.17 -14.20
CA ASN A 209 21.24 -10.68 -14.03
C ASN A 209 21.31 -9.87 -12.73
N VAL A 210 22.17 -10.29 -11.81
CA VAL A 210 22.38 -9.56 -10.54
C VAL A 210 23.55 -8.60 -10.72
N ILE A 211 23.30 -7.33 -10.43
CA ILE A 211 24.31 -6.26 -10.44
C ILE A 211 24.63 -5.90 -8.99
N GLY A 212 25.83 -6.17 -8.54
CA GLY A 212 26.30 -6.00 -7.17
C GLY A 212 26.87 -7.30 -6.59
N GLU A 213 27.65 -7.18 -5.54
CA GLU A 213 28.33 -8.31 -4.89
C GLU A 213 27.50 -8.84 -3.72
N VAL A 214 26.69 -9.87 -3.98
CA VAL A 214 25.74 -10.40 -3.01
C VAL A 214 26.26 -11.59 -2.20
N GLU A 215 27.43 -12.13 -2.58
CA GLU A 215 28.04 -13.27 -1.90
C GLU A 215 28.25 -13.00 -0.40
N GLY A 216 27.84 -13.93 0.43
CA GLY A 216 27.96 -13.84 1.89
C GLY A 216 26.96 -12.89 2.57
N HIS A 217 26.11 -12.17 1.82
CA HIS A 217 25.17 -11.22 2.38
C HIS A 217 23.78 -11.83 2.61
N ILE A 218 23.05 -11.22 3.56
CA ILE A 218 21.59 -11.37 3.70
C ILE A 218 20.96 -10.35 2.78
N CYS A 219 20.25 -10.80 1.76
CA CYS A 219 19.62 -9.94 0.76
C CYS A 219 18.18 -9.59 1.14
N LEU A 220 17.87 -8.29 1.15
CA LEU A 220 16.52 -7.76 1.39
C LEU A 220 15.96 -7.20 0.09
N LEU A 221 15.08 -7.96 -0.58
CA LEU A 221 14.30 -7.48 -1.73
C LEU A 221 13.28 -6.43 -1.27
N VAL A 222 13.24 -5.28 -1.94
CA VAL A 222 12.34 -4.17 -1.55
C VAL A 222 11.53 -3.70 -2.74
N ASP A 223 10.20 -3.71 -2.58
CA ASP A 223 9.28 -3.21 -3.59
C ASP A 223 8.01 -2.60 -2.97
N ASP A 224 7.15 -1.96 -3.79
CA ASP A 224 5.84 -1.47 -3.35
C ASP A 224 4.75 -2.54 -3.42
N ILE A 225 4.75 -3.37 -4.46
CA ILE A 225 3.67 -4.32 -4.75
C ILE A 225 4.23 -5.70 -5.06
N ILE A 226 3.67 -6.72 -4.44
CA ILE A 226 3.79 -8.11 -4.88
C ILE A 226 2.43 -8.64 -5.31
N ASP A 227 2.34 -9.06 -6.58
CA ASP A 227 1.11 -9.60 -7.17
C ASP A 227 1.20 -11.11 -7.37
N SER A 228 1.70 -11.59 -8.49
CA SER A 228 1.84 -13.03 -8.74
C SER A 228 2.97 -13.72 -7.96
N GLY A 229 3.90 -12.96 -7.41
CA GLY A 229 5.06 -13.44 -6.67
C GLY A 229 6.21 -13.98 -7.54
N GLY A 230 6.02 -14.14 -8.83
CA GLY A 230 7.03 -14.75 -9.71
C GLY A 230 8.35 -13.97 -9.76
N THR A 231 8.29 -12.66 -9.90
CA THR A 231 9.49 -11.79 -9.93
C THR A 231 10.32 -11.92 -8.66
N VAL A 232 9.66 -11.90 -7.49
CA VAL A 232 10.33 -11.99 -6.19
C VAL A 232 10.96 -13.35 -5.97
N VAL A 233 10.26 -14.45 -6.34
CA VAL A 233 10.79 -15.81 -6.23
C VAL A 233 11.99 -16.00 -7.15
N ASN A 234 11.88 -15.62 -8.42
CA ASN A 234 12.98 -15.75 -9.38
C ASN A 234 14.21 -14.88 -8.96
N ALA A 235 13.95 -13.68 -8.41
CA ALA A 235 15.01 -12.84 -7.88
C ALA A 235 15.69 -13.49 -6.66
N ALA A 236 14.92 -14.11 -5.77
CA ALA A 236 15.47 -14.80 -4.61
C ALA A 236 16.34 -15.98 -5.02
N ASP A 237 15.92 -16.77 -6.00
CA ASP A 237 16.69 -17.89 -6.53
C ASP A 237 18.01 -17.42 -7.15
N ALA A 238 17.97 -16.38 -8.00
CA ALA A 238 19.16 -15.81 -8.62
C ALA A 238 20.17 -15.27 -7.59
N LEU A 239 19.70 -14.61 -6.53
CA LEU A 239 20.54 -14.11 -5.44
C LEU A 239 21.23 -15.26 -4.68
N LEU A 240 20.47 -16.32 -4.36
CA LEU A 240 20.99 -17.50 -3.67
C LEU A 240 22.00 -18.28 -4.53
N GLU A 241 21.79 -18.35 -5.85
CA GLU A 241 22.73 -18.95 -6.81
C GLU A 241 24.03 -18.14 -6.91
N GLN A 242 23.99 -16.83 -6.65
CA GLN A 242 25.17 -15.96 -6.59
C GLN A 242 25.79 -15.84 -5.19
N GLY A 243 25.44 -16.73 -4.27
CA GLY A 243 26.10 -16.84 -2.97
C GLY A 243 25.50 -15.99 -1.86
N ALA A 244 24.32 -15.39 -2.04
CA ALA A 244 23.58 -14.80 -0.92
C ALA A 244 23.29 -15.88 0.14
N THR A 245 23.44 -15.55 1.41
CA THR A 245 23.24 -16.51 2.52
C THR A 245 21.75 -16.75 2.80
N GLU A 246 20.95 -15.71 2.78
CA GLU A 246 19.51 -15.73 2.95
C GLU A 246 18.88 -14.62 2.13
N VAL A 247 17.63 -14.80 1.70
CA VAL A 247 16.85 -13.77 0.99
C VAL A 247 15.53 -13.55 1.68
N TYR A 248 15.25 -12.30 2.00
CA TYR A 248 13.98 -11.80 2.54
C TYR A 248 13.37 -10.80 1.56
N ALA A 249 12.07 -10.57 1.65
CA ALA A 249 11.41 -9.52 0.89
C ALA A 249 10.58 -8.62 1.81
N TYR A 250 10.71 -7.30 1.66
CA TYR A 250 9.93 -6.27 2.35
C TYR A 250 9.13 -5.50 1.31
N ILE A 251 7.83 -5.73 1.26
CA ILE A 251 6.95 -5.21 0.22
C ILE A 251 5.69 -4.62 0.86
N THR A 252 5.36 -3.38 0.52
CA THR A 252 4.24 -2.69 1.17
C THR A 252 2.91 -3.38 0.90
N HIS A 253 2.57 -3.63 -0.37
CA HIS A 253 1.26 -4.11 -0.77
C HIS A 253 1.29 -5.57 -1.22
N GLY A 254 0.77 -6.45 -0.37
CA GLY A 254 0.59 -7.87 -0.69
C GLY A 254 -0.72 -8.11 -1.45
N VAL A 255 -0.73 -7.87 -2.76
CA VAL A 255 -1.88 -8.20 -3.60
C VAL A 255 -2.06 -9.71 -3.66
N LEU A 256 -0.98 -10.45 -3.85
CA LEU A 256 -0.86 -11.92 -3.77
C LEU A 256 -1.98 -12.66 -4.51
N SER A 257 -2.23 -12.27 -5.76
CA SER A 257 -3.29 -12.83 -6.59
C SER A 257 -3.01 -14.26 -7.06
N GLY A 258 -4.06 -15.01 -7.36
CA GLY A 258 -3.97 -16.37 -7.88
C GLY A 258 -3.20 -17.31 -6.96
N GLY A 259 -2.22 -18.05 -7.50
CA GLY A 259 -1.40 -19.00 -6.75
C GLY A 259 -0.17 -18.37 -6.05
N ALA A 260 -0.12 -17.06 -5.84
CA ALA A 260 1.06 -16.36 -5.33
C ALA A 260 1.48 -16.84 -3.94
N VAL A 261 0.54 -17.03 -3.01
CA VAL A 261 0.82 -17.51 -1.66
C VAL A 261 1.49 -18.88 -1.71
N ALA A 262 0.94 -19.83 -2.49
CA ALA A 262 1.52 -21.16 -2.63
C ALA A 262 2.93 -21.10 -3.25
N ARG A 263 3.14 -20.23 -4.26
CA ARG A 263 4.44 -20.04 -4.89
C ARG A 263 5.48 -19.50 -3.90
N ILE A 264 5.12 -18.49 -3.10
CA ILE A 264 5.99 -17.92 -2.07
C ILE A 264 6.29 -18.98 -0.99
N THR A 265 5.28 -19.71 -0.53
CA THR A 265 5.44 -20.73 0.51
C THR A 265 6.35 -21.89 0.07
N ALA A 266 6.32 -22.24 -1.22
CA ALA A 266 7.18 -23.29 -1.80
C ALA A 266 8.56 -22.79 -2.24
N SER A 267 8.84 -21.48 -2.18
CA SER A 267 10.08 -20.88 -2.65
C SER A 267 11.23 -21.00 -1.63
N ARG A 268 12.43 -20.62 -2.08
CA ARG A 268 13.62 -20.50 -1.22
C ARG A 268 13.67 -19.17 -0.45
N LEU A 269 12.67 -18.29 -0.64
CA LEU A 269 12.55 -17.04 0.11
C LEU A 269 12.36 -17.35 1.60
N LYS A 270 13.21 -16.80 2.44
CA LYS A 270 13.19 -17.06 3.88
C LYS A 270 11.92 -16.49 4.53
N GLU A 271 11.57 -15.26 4.18
CA GLU A 271 10.35 -14.59 4.65
C GLU A 271 9.94 -13.49 3.67
N LEU A 272 8.66 -13.39 3.40
CA LEU A 272 8.02 -12.23 2.80
C LEU A 272 7.35 -11.41 3.89
N VAL A 273 7.74 -10.15 4.03
CA VAL A 273 7.11 -9.17 4.91
C VAL A 273 6.25 -8.24 4.08
N ILE A 274 4.97 -8.19 4.37
CA ILE A 274 3.99 -7.27 3.75
C ILE A 274 3.29 -6.45 4.82
N THR A 275 2.54 -5.43 4.40
CA THR A 275 1.66 -4.71 5.33
C THR A 275 0.20 -5.16 5.20
N ASP A 276 -0.61 -4.77 6.19
CA ASP A 276 -2.06 -4.95 6.16
C ASP A 276 -2.80 -3.84 5.40
N SER A 277 -2.13 -3.10 4.52
CA SER A 277 -2.76 -2.14 3.59
C SER A 277 -3.83 -2.79 2.69
N ILE A 278 -3.69 -4.07 2.44
CA ILE A 278 -4.71 -4.97 1.87
C ILE A 278 -5.02 -6.01 2.93
N GLN A 279 -6.31 -6.31 3.13
CA GLN A 279 -6.70 -7.31 4.12
C GLN A 279 -6.07 -8.67 3.83
N PRO A 280 -5.25 -9.22 4.75
CA PRO A 280 -4.65 -10.54 4.56
C PRO A 280 -5.73 -11.63 4.51
N THR A 281 -5.64 -12.52 3.53
CA THR A 281 -6.49 -13.70 3.43
C THR A 281 -6.09 -14.75 4.47
N GLU A 282 -6.95 -15.75 4.70
CA GLU A 282 -6.61 -16.90 5.55
C GLU A 282 -5.36 -17.64 5.06
N ALA A 283 -5.20 -17.77 3.74
CA ALA A 283 -4.02 -18.39 3.15
C ALA A 283 -2.74 -17.62 3.47
N ILE A 284 -2.77 -16.28 3.47
CA ILE A 284 -1.64 -15.43 3.87
C ILE A 284 -1.32 -15.64 5.35
N ARG A 285 -2.34 -15.66 6.22
CA ARG A 285 -2.15 -15.83 7.68
C ARG A 285 -1.63 -17.23 8.06
N ALA A 286 -1.98 -18.24 7.28
CA ALA A 286 -1.55 -19.63 7.49
C ALA A 286 -0.16 -19.91 6.90
N ALA A 287 0.37 -19.06 6.02
CA ALA A 287 1.67 -19.26 5.40
C ALA A 287 2.81 -19.05 6.41
N HIS A 288 3.69 -20.04 6.54
CA HIS A 288 4.77 -20.04 7.54
C HIS A 288 5.88 -19.02 7.27
N ASN A 289 5.99 -18.55 6.04
CA ASN A 289 7.02 -17.61 5.59
C ASN A 289 6.45 -16.29 5.06
N ILE A 290 5.21 -15.94 5.42
CA ILE A 290 4.63 -14.61 5.14
C ILE A 290 4.28 -13.95 6.47
N ARG A 291 4.85 -12.77 6.72
CA ARG A 291 4.57 -11.97 7.90
C ARG A 291 3.89 -10.66 7.52
N VAL A 292 2.90 -10.27 8.31
CA VAL A 292 2.12 -9.05 8.10
C VAL A 292 2.46 -8.02 9.17
N MET A 293 2.81 -6.81 8.75
CA MET A 293 3.02 -5.64 9.61
C MET A 293 1.81 -4.72 9.53
N SER A 294 1.30 -4.25 10.67
CA SER A 294 0.17 -3.33 10.65
C SER A 294 0.61 -1.89 10.38
N VAL A 295 -0.11 -1.21 9.49
CA VAL A 295 0.04 0.22 9.20
C VAL A 295 -0.98 1.08 9.97
N ALA A 296 -1.75 0.49 10.86
CA ALA A 296 -2.80 1.20 11.60
C ALA A 296 -2.27 2.42 12.36
N ASN A 297 -1.16 2.28 13.09
CA ASN A 297 -0.57 3.38 13.84
C ASN A 297 -0.07 4.51 12.92
N LEU A 298 0.55 4.16 11.80
CA LEU A 298 1.04 5.15 10.83
C LEU A 298 -0.12 5.95 10.23
N ILE A 299 -1.16 5.25 9.78
CA ILE A 299 -2.34 5.90 9.17
C ILE A 299 -3.12 6.67 10.24
N GLY A 300 -3.30 6.11 11.43
CA GLY A 300 -3.98 6.78 12.54
C GLY A 300 -3.29 8.08 12.95
N GLU A 301 -1.96 8.07 13.12
CA GLU A 301 -1.19 9.27 13.40
C GLU A 301 -1.32 10.31 12.28
N ALA A 302 -1.27 9.89 11.01
CA ALA A 302 -1.45 10.81 9.88
C ALA A 302 -2.86 11.42 9.85
N ILE A 303 -3.90 10.65 10.18
CA ILE A 303 -5.27 11.15 10.33
C ILE A 303 -5.35 12.18 11.47
N GLY A 304 -4.80 11.86 12.65
CA GLY A 304 -4.78 12.76 13.81
C GLY A 304 -4.12 14.10 13.48
N ARG A 305 -2.94 14.07 12.86
CA ARG A 305 -2.22 15.29 12.44
C ARG A 305 -2.99 16.08 11.38
N THR A 306 -3.55 15.41 10.39
CA THR A 306 -4.37 16.07 9.36
C THR A 306 -5.58 16.78 9.97
N ALA A 307 -6.25 16.15 10.94
CA ALA A 307 -7.37 16.75 11.65
C ALA A 307 -6.96 17.92 12.56
N ALA A 308 -5.75 17.85 13.15
CA ALA A 308 -5.16 18.91 13.95
C ALA A 308 -4.49 20.02 13.11
N GLU A 309 -4.51 19.91 11.77
CA GLU A 309 -3.83 20.81 10.83
C GLU A 309 -2.30 20.85 11.04
N GLU A 310 -1.73 19.72 11.49
CA GLU A 310 -0.30 19.53 11.68
C GLU A 310 0.37 18.86 10.48
N SER A 311 1.71 18.99 10.40
CA SER A 311 2.49 18.40 9.32
C SER A 311 2.53 16.88 9.40
N VAL A 312 2.22 16.22 8.28
CA VAL A 312 2.36 14.76 8.09
C VAL A 312 3.79 14.39 7.69
N SER A 313 4.57 15.32 7.11
CA SER A 313 5.91 15.05 6.58
C SER A 313 6.91 14.54 7.62
N SER A 314 6.79 15.01 8.88
CA SER A 314 7.65 14.56 9.97
C SER A 314 7.46 13.08 10.39
N LEU A 315 6.50 12.37 9.81
CA LEU A 315 6.35 10.93 10.01
C LEU A 315 7.39 10.11 9.22
N PHE A 316 8.13 10.76 8.32
CA PHE A 316 9.04 10.09 7.38
C PHE A 316 10.51 10.49 7.55
N ASP A 317 10.81 11.39 8.50
CA ASP A 317 12.16 11.83 8.84
C ASP A 317 13.00 10.77 9.57
#